data_91757b3a273a7c6b7f362500ce2850e1
#
_entry.id   91757b3a273a7c6b7f362500ce2850e1
#
_cell.length_a   1.000
_cell.length_b   1.000
_cell.length_c   1.000
_cell.angle_alpha   90.00
_cell.angle_beta   90.00
_cell.angle_gamma   90.00
#
_symmetry.space_group_name_H-M   'P 1'
#
loop_
_entity.id
_entity.type
_entity.pdbx_description
1 polymer ?
#
loop_
_entity_poly.entity_id
_entity_poly.type
_entity_poly.pdbx_seq_one_letter_code
_entity_poly.pdbx_strand_id
1 'polypeptide(L)' 'MADKEKTILDTMKKAGKPLRPGDVAKMTGMDSKEVSTIISDLKKHGKVASPKRCFYAPVEE' A
#
# COMPACT_ATOMS: atom_id res chain seq x y z
N MET A 1 -14.17 3.91 -1.67
CA MET A 1 -12.75 3.75 -1.87
C MET A 1 -11.93 3.89 -0.62
N ALA A 2 -12.42 4.61 0.37
CA ALA A 2 -11.73 4.71 1.65
C ALA A 2 -11.48 3.35 2.29
N ASP A 3 -12.41 2.41 2.13
CA ASP A 3 -12.27 1.07 2.70
C ASP A 3 -11.10 0.31 2.09
N LYS A 4 -10.91 0.45 0.78
CA LYS A 4 -9.81 -0.22 0.10
C LYS A 4 -8.47 0.39 0.49
N GLU A 5 -8.43 1.72 0.60
CA GLU A 5 -7.23 2.41 1.05
C GLU A 5 -6.87 1.97 2.46
N LYS A 6 -7.85 1.91 3.34
CA LYS A 6 -7.64 1.49 4.72
C LYS A 6 -7.16 0.04 4.78
N THR A 7 -7.76 -0.85 3.98
CA THR A 7 -7.35 -2.25 3.92
C THR A 7 -5.89 -2.38 3.52
N ILE A 8 -5.48 -1.64 2.50
CA ILE A 8 -4.10 -1.66 2.03
C ILE A 8 -3.16 -1.13 3.10
N LEU A 9 -3.50 0.00 3.72
CA LEU A 9 -2.68 0.57 4.78
C LEU A 9 -2.54 -0.39 5.96
N ASP A 10 -3.63 -1.00 6.38
CA ASP A 10 -3.61 -1.96 7.48
C ASP A 10 -2.73 -3.15 7.15
N THR A 11 -2.83 -3.67 5.93
CA THR A 11 -2.02 -4.79 5.49
C THR A 11 -0.54 -4.43 5.56
N MET A 12 -0.17 -3.25 5.09
CA MET A 12 1.21 -2.79 5.11
C MET A 12 1.71 -2.59 6.54
N LYS A 13 0.87 -2.04 7.41
CA LYS A 13 1.23 -1.86 8.82
C LYS A 13 1.44 -3.19 9.53
N LYS A 14 0.58 -4.16 9.25
CA LYS A 14 0.70 -5.49 9.85
C LYS A 14 1.96 -6.20 9.39
N ALA A 15 2.37 -5.98 8.14
CA ALA A 15 3.60 -6.58 7.63
C ALA A 15 4.84 -6.03 8.33
N GLY A 16 4.80 -4.78 8.76
CA GLY A 16 5.91 -4.14 9.45
C GLY A 16 7.15 -3.94 8.61
N LYS A 17 7.00 -3.98 7.30
CA LYS A 17 8.11 -3.81 6.36
C LYS A 17 7.57 -3.27 5.04
N PRO A 18 8.43 -2.65 4.22
CA PRO A 18 8.01 -2.21 2.89
C PRO A 18 7.55 -3.39 2.04
N LEU A 19 6.46 -3.20 1.31
CA LEU A 19 5.89 -4.22 0.44
C LEU A 19 5.74 -3.67 -0.97
N ARG A 20 5.77 -4.57 -1.94
CA ARG A 20 5.47 -4.21 -3.32
C ARG A 20 3.96 -4.29 -3.54
N PRO A 21 3.43 -3.58 -4.55
CA PRO A 21 2.00 -3.68 -4.87
C PRO A 21 1.53 -5.10 -5.10
N GLY A 22 2.35 -5.93 -5.75
CA GLY A 22 2.03 -7.32 -5.98
C GLY A 22 1.89 -8.13 -4.68
N ASP A 23 2.74 -7.85 -3.70
CA ASP A 23 2.68 -8.50 -2.40
C ASP A 23 1.39 -8.12 -1.67
N VAL A 24 1.05 -6.83 -1.70
CA VAL A 24 -0.17 -6.34 -1.07
C VAL A 24 -1.39 -6.95 -1.75
N ALA A 25 -1.37 -7.06 -3.07
CA ALA A 25 -2.45 -7.68 -3.83
C ALA A 25 -2.67 -9.12 -3.39
N LYS A 26 -1.59 -9.87 -3.21
CA LYS A 26 -1.69 -11.26 -2.75
C LYS A 26 -2.25 -11.36 -1.33
N MET A 27 -1.83 -10.45 -0.47
CA MET A 27 -2.27 -10.46 0.92
C MET A 27 -3.72 -10.05 1.10
N THR A 28 -4.19 -9.14 0.24
CA THR A 28 -5.56 -8.63 0.31
C THR A 28 -6.53 -9.37 -0.61
N GLY A 29 -6.02 -10.11 -1.58
CA GLY A 29 -6.84 -10.74 -2.61
C GLY A 29 -7.36 -9.76 -3.64
N MET A 30 -6.79 -8.57 -3.70
CA MET A 30 -7.18 -7.55 -4.67
C MET A 30 -6.37 -7.66 -5.95
N ASP A 31 -6.86 -7.02 -7.02
CA ASP A 31 -6.15 -6.95 -8.28
C ASP A 31 -4.91 -6.06 -8.10
N SER A 32 -3.76 -6.51 -8.63
CA SER A 32 -2.53 -5.75 -8.51
C SER A 32 -2.63 -4.36 -9.15
N LYS A 33 -3.38 -4.22 -10.23
CA LYS A 33 -3.61 -2.91 -10.86
C LYS A 33 -4.35 -1.97 -9.91
N GLU A 34 -5.36 -2.49 -9.25
CA GLU A 34 -6.13 -1.71 -8.29
C GLU A 34 -5.28 -1.30 -7.10
N VAL A 35 -4.51 -2.24 -6.56
CA VAL A 35 -3.61 -1.97 -5.46
C VAL A 35 -2.60 -0.89 -5.86
N SER A 36 -2.01 -1.01 -7.03
CA SER A 36 -1.04 -0.04 -7.53
C SER A 36 -1.64 1.36 -7.63
N THR A 37 -2.87 1.47 -8.16
CA THR A 37 -3.57 2.74 -8.27
C THR A 37 -3.82 3.35 -6.89
N ILE A 38 -4.29 2.54 -5.96
CA ILE A 38 -4.59 3.01 -4.60
C ILE A 38 -3.31 3.45 -3.89
N ILE A 39 -2.25 2.68 -4.01
CA ILE A 39 -0.96 3.03 -3.41
C ILE A 39 -0.45 4.35 -3.99
N SER A 40 -0.61 4.53 -5.30
CA SER A 40 -0.22 5.78 -5.96
C SER A 40 -0.98 6.97 -5.38
N ASP A 41 -2.28 6.82 -5.17
CA ASP A 41 -3.10 7.86 -4.54
C ASP A 41 -2.67 8.13 -3.10
N LEU A 42 -2.43 7.08 -2.34
CA LEU A 42 -1.97 7.23 -0.96
C LEU A 42 -0.64 7.95 -0.89
N LYS A 43 0.24 7.66 -1.84
CA LYS A 43 1.53 8.35 -1.92
C LYS A 43 1.35 9.83 -2.20
N LYS A 44 0.42 10.20 -3.10
CA LYS A 44 0.12 11.59 -3.38
C LYS A 44 -0.39 12.33 -2.16
N HIS A 45 -1.13 11.65 -1.32
CA HIS A 45 -1.68 12.22 -0.10
C HIS A 45 -0.71 12.16 1.09
N GLY A 46 0.51 11.65 0.88
CA GLY A 46 1.50 11.55 1.93
C GLY A 46 1.25 10.45 2.95
N LYS A 47 0.38 9.52 2.64
CA LYS A 47 0.06 8.41 3.55
C LYS A 47 0.96 7.20 3.36
N VAL A 48 1.62 7.12 2.23
CA VAL A 48 2.53 6.04 1.89
C VAL A 48 3.83 6.65 1.36
N ALA A 49 4.95 6.05 1.74
CA ALA A 49 6.26 6.46 1.27
C ALA A 49 6.89 5.31 0.48
N SER A 50 7.81 5.65 -0.40
CA SER A 50 8.57 4.68 -1.17
C SER A 50 10.02 4.73 -0.72
N PRO A 51 10.42 3.93 0.29
CA PRO A 51 11.80 3.94 0.77
C PRO A 51 12.77 3.34 -0.24
N LYS A 52 12.28 2.46 -1.08
CA LYS A 52 13.06 1.84 -2.15
C LYS A 52 12.21 1.75 -3.41
N ARG A 53 12.88 1.61 -4.55
CA ARG A 53 12.20 1.44 -5.83
C ARG A 53 11.25 0.24 -5.76
N CYS A 54 10.02 0.44 -6.17
CA CYS A 54 8.95 -0.56 -6.19
C CYS A 54 8.47 -1.03 -4.79
N PHE A 55 9.07 -0.53 -3.73
CA PHE A 55 8.63 -0.84 -2.37
C PHE A 55 7.89 0.34 -1.78
N TYR A 56 6.86 0.04 -1.01
CA TYR A 56 6.02 1.05 -0.38
C TYR A 56 5.78 0.69 1.06
N ALA A 57 5.75 1.69 1.91
CA ALA A 57 5.49 1.50 3.34
C ALA A 57 4.54 2.59 3.83
N PRO A 58 3.69 2.28 4.82
CA PRO A 58 2.80 3.30 5.36
C PRO A 58 3.61 4.34 6.12
N VAL A 59 3.20 5.60 5.97
CA VAL A 59 3.81 6.68 6.74
C VAL A 59 3.08 6.72 8.07
N GLU A 60 3.82 6.48 9.14
CA GLU A 60 3.27 6.57 10.50
C GLU A 60 3.72 7.87 11.14
N GLU A 61 2.78 8.53 11.74
CA GLU A 61 3.07 9.75 12.47
C GLU A 61 3.37 9.46 13.93
#